data_767bc19d4b780d22afdcbba40a95cbf0
#
_entry.id   767bc19d4b780d22afdcbba40a95cbf0
#
_cell.length_a   1.000
_cell.length_b   1.000
_cell.length_c   1.000
_cell.angle_alpha   90.00
_cell.angle_beta   90.00
_cell.angle_gamma   90.00
#
_symmetry.space_group_name_H-M   'P 1'
#
loop_
_entity.id
_entity.type
_entity.pdbx_description
1 polymer ?
#
loop_
_entity_poly.entity_id
_entity_poly.type
_entity_poly.pdbx_seq_one_letter_code
_entity_poly.pdbx_strand_id
1 'polypeptide(L)'
;MSAYLSNYWVLYRKYVELFDRLRYKEIPLGLISNFYQYISPELRVMMEEEPELFGAVDQYIDEEQIQPFFEEKIQNIGKTNDKPVKGKVILHFDYLRFSTENYQQFNPGKTAVLAKWSLPDYCGLPVICKRDLAESGQKGDPKPYVKKAMSILSAFDDHPAFGDQAFRDRLCKDIPLFMEAIDTVEALFAKEKISAVVVGTTEDIYSRVLALMCRRRGAVSICLQHGALMGDEAFLPIFTTYQAVFGAYEAEWFKQKGCKPEQILVTGHPRFDQIFNKPPMDMFMFYRKLGFHPSKKIVLIATQPASENFYTDVLKGLSDQKQLQIIIKPHPWEIGKNKLDQYHAAAKKHKACRVITKELDLYDLLPYADVAVSQTSTVGLEAMLFQKPVLIGKSSGNRTYPYYESLGDFMFDQPDKLVRTLIEVLRSPAVHKKAEEARLAFTKANYPVAESTNALFTELKAKTGVDYRREDTE
;
A
#
# COMPACT_ATOMS: atom_id res chain seq x y z
N MET A 1 -3.68 20.30 -7.49
CA MET A 1 -2.38 19.65 -7.12
C MET A 1 -1.45 20.63 -6.42
N SER A 2 -0.53 20.16 -5.51
CA SER A 2 0.59 20.99 -5.03
C SER A 2 1.61 21.23 -6.14
N ALA A 3 2.48 22.22 -5.97
CA ALA A 3 3.56 22.51 -6.93
C ALA A 3 4.46 21.27 -7.12
N TYR A 4 4.78 20.57 -6.02
CA TYR A 4 5.52 19.31 -6.05
C TYR A 4 4.84 18.27 -6.95
N LEU A 5 3.55 17.97 -6.75
CA LEU A 5 2.86 16.93 -7.54
C LEU A 5 2.76 17.31 -9.02
N SER A 6 2.52 18.58 -9.33
CA SER A 6 2.53 19.07 -10.71
C SER A 6 3.88 18.80 -11.38
N ASN A 7 4.97 19.17 -10.72
CA ASN A 7 6.33 18.94 -11.20
C ASN A 7 6.65 17.43 -11.28
N TYR A 8 6.21 16.64 -10.29
CA TYR A 8 6.40 15.19 -10.27
C TYR A 8 5.80 14.53 -11.51
N TRP A 9 4.56 14.86 -11.86
CA TRP A 9 3.89 14.26 -13.01
C TRP A 9 4.47 14.73 -14.34
N VAL A 10 4.85 16.00 -14.47
CA VAL A 10 5.58 16.51 -15.66
C VAL A 10 6.89 15.76 -15.86
N LEU A 11 7.69 15.62 -14.79
CA LEU A 11 8.96 14.89 -14.84
C LEU A 11 8.78 13.41 -15.13
N TYR A 12 7.79 12.76 -14.51
CA TYR A 12 7.56 11.33 -14.72
C TYR A 12 7.10 11.05 -16.16
N ARG A 13 6.23 11.89 -16.73
CA ARG A 13 5.85 11.82 -18.15
C ARG A 13 7.07 11.97 -19.05
N LYS A 14 7.86 13.03 -18.85
CA LYS A 14 9.09 13.27 -19.60
C LYS A 14 10.07 12.10 -19.50
N TYR A 15 10.25 11.54 -18.32
CA TYR A 15 11.07 10.35 -18.10
C TYR A 15 10.58 9.16 -18.93
N VAL A 16 9.31 8.83 -18.88
CA VAL A 16 8.74 7.72 -19.66
C VAL A 16 8.88 7.94 -21.15
N GLU A 17 8.70 9.17 -21.64
CA GLU A 17 8.90 9.54 -23.07
C GLU A 17 10.36 9.40 -23.50
N LEU A 18 11.31 9.87 -22.71
CA LEU A 18 12.73 9.76 -22.98
C LEU A 18 13.20 8.31 -23.09
N PHE A 19 12.66 7.45 -22.22
CA PHE A 19 13.03 6.05 -22.15
C PHE A 19 12.09 5.09 -22.92
N ASP A 20 11.11 5.59 -23.67
CA ASP A 20 10.18 4.75 -24.45
C ASP A 20 10.90 3.84 -25.46
N ARG A 21 12.00 4.33 -26.07
CA ARG A 21 12.84 3.58 -27.02
C ARG A 21 13.92 2.72 -26.36
N LEU A 22 14.06 2.78 -25.04
CA LEU A 22 14.95 1.90 -24.29
C LEU A 22 14.16 0.65 -23.88
N ARG A 23 14.04 -0.32 -24.79
CA ARG A 23 13.22 -1.51 -24.62
C ARG A 23 14.08 -2.76 -24.50
N TYR A 24 13.74 -3.60 -23.55
CA TYR A 24 14.26 -4.96 -23.44
C TYR A 24 13.12 -5.95 -23.66
N LYS A 25 13.27 -6.85 -24.64
CA LYS A 25 12.22 -7.79 -25.05
C LYS A 25 10.85 -7.09 -25.25
N GLU A 26 10.87 -5.97 -25.95
CA GLU A 26 9.72 -5.11 -26.26
C GLU A 26 9.09 -4.35 -25.08
N ILE A 27 9.60 -4.52 -23.85
CA ILE A 27 9.12 -3.80 -22.68
C ILE A 27 9.96 -2.53 -22.48
N PRO A 28 9.36 -1.33 -22.45
CA PRO A 28 10.06 -0.09 -22.15
C PRO A 28 10.56 -0.09 -20.70
N LEU A 29 11.89 0.04 -20.51
CA LEU A 29 12.48 0.01 -19.17
C LEU A 29 12.03 1.18 -18.29
N GLY A 30 11.68 2.32 -18.90
CA GLY A 30 11.14 3.47 -18.17
C GLY A 30 9.82 3.20 -17.46
N LEU A 31 8.98 2.28 -17.96
CA LEU A 31 7.73 1.91 -17.30
C LEU A 31 7.93 1.03 -16.06
N ILE A 32 9.08 0.34 -15.95
CA ILE A 32 9.36 -0.54 -14.81
C ILE A 32 9.83 0.25 -13.60
N SER A 33 10.44 1.41 -13.82
CA SER A 33 11.01 2.25 -12.77
C SER A 33 9.93 2.75 -11.79
N ASN A 34 10.16 2.60 -10.50
CA ASN A 34 9.41 3.38 -9.52
C ASN A 34 10.01 4.80 -9.47
N PHE A 35 9.46 5.70 -10.27
CA PHE A 35 10.01 7.05 -10.47
C PHE A 35 10.15 7.84 -9.16
N TYR A 36 9.22 7.67 -8.21
CA TYR A 36 9.30 8.30 -6.90
C TYR A 36 10.62 8.01 -6.15
N GLN A 37 11.19 6.84 -6.34
CA GLN A 37 12.44 6.46 -5.69
C GLN A 37 13.69 7.13 -6.27
N TYR A 38 13.56 7.79 -7.43
CA TYR A 38 14.65 8.56 -8.07
C TYR A 38 14.65 10.02 -7.61
N ILE A 39 13.57 10.48 -6.98
CA ILE A 39 13.44 11.86 -6.51
C ILE A 39 13.96 11.93 -5.07
N SER A 40 15.13 12.56 -4.87
CA SER A 40 15.72 12.75 -3.56
C SER A 40 14.86 13.67 -2.67
N PRO A 41 15.04 13.64 -1.33
CA PRO A 41 14.35 14.58 -0.45
C PRO A 41 14.62 16.04 -0.83
N GLU A 42 15.85 16.38 -1.23
CA GLU A 42 16.27 17.72 -1.66
C GLU A 42 15.54 18.14 -2.94
N LEU A 43 15.46 17.24 -3.93
CA LEU A 43 14.69 17.49 -5.16
C LEU A 43 13.21 17.74 -4.87
N ARG A 44 12.62 17.03 -3.89
CA ARG A 44 11.20 17.25 -3.51
C ARG A 44 10.98 18.64 -2.95
N VAL A 45 11.91 19.15 -2.15
CA VAL A 45 11.86 20.51 -1.62
C VAL A 45 11.95 21.52 -2.78
N MET A 46 12.92 21.35 -3.67
CA MET A 46 13.06 22.22 -4.86
C MET A 46 11.81 22.19 -5.75
N MET A 47 11.22 21.04 -5.96
CA MET A 47 9.98 20.89 -6.75
C MET A 47 8.78 21.62 -6.15
N GLU A 48 8.76 21.81 -4.83
CA GLU A 48 7.70 22.57 -4.14
C GLU A 48 8.02 24.08 -4.11
N GLU A 49 9.28 24.46 -3.83
CA GLU A 49 9.69 25.83 -3.57
C GLU A 49 10.11 26.59 -4.83
N GLU A 50 10.62 25.90 -5.86
CA GLU A 50 11.15 26.47 -7.11
C GLU A 50 10.50 25.77 -8.34
N PRO A 51 9.17 25.81 -8.48
CA PRO A 51 8.44 25.02 -9.49
C PRO A 51 8.83 25.36 -10.93
N GLU A 52 9.29 26.56 -11.20
CA GLU A 52 9.73 27.03 -12.53
C GLU A 52 10.92 26.24 -13.08
N LEU A 53 11.77 25.68 -12.21
CA LEU A 53 12.95 24.91 -12.65
C LEU A 53 12.58 23.58 -13.30
N PHE A 54 11.36 23.10 -13.12
CA PHE A 54 10.92 21.79 -13.57
C PHE A 54 9.93 21.84 -14.74
N GLY A 55 9.54 23.03 -15.16
CA GLY A 55 8.67 23.24 -16.33
C GLY A 55 7.18 22.99 -16.09
N ALA A 56 6.72 22.80 -14.86
CA ALA A 56 5.31 22.62 -14.55
C ALA A 56 4.47 23.90 -14.79
N VAL A 57 5.11 25.05 -14.79
CA VAL A 57 4.47 26.34 -15.12
C VAL A 57 4.04 26.39 -16.57
N ASP A 58 4.85 25.78 -17.47
CA ASP A 58 4.62 25.78 -18.91
C ASP A 58 3.85 24.54 -19.40
N GLN A 59 3.80 23.48 -18.61
CA GLN A 59 3.20 22.18 -18.94
C GLN A 59 2.23 21.74 -17.85
N TYR A 60 1.13 22.47 -17.69
CA TYR A 60 0.09 22.07 -16.75
C TYR A 60 -0.52 20.72 -17.14
N ILE A 61 -0.57 19.77 -16.17
CA ILE A 61 -1.22 18.48 -16.34
C ILE A 61 -2.46 18.47 -15.46
N ASP A 62 -3.63 18.33 -16.08
CA ASP A 62 -4.85 18.04 -15.34
C ASP A 62 -4.76 16.66 -14.68
N GLU A 63 -5.29 16.54 -13.47
CA GLU A 63 -5.27 15.29 -12.73
C GLU A 63 -5.95 14.14 -13.50
N GLU A 64 -6.99 14.45 -14.24
CA GLU A 64 -7.71 13.51 -15.11
C GLU A 64 -6.88 12.99 -16.30
N GLN A 65 -5.75 13.62 -16.61
CA GLN A 65 -4.85 13.22 -17.69
C GLN A 65 -3.68 12.35 -17.21
N ILE A 66 -3.55 12.12 -15.90
CA ILE A 66 -2.45 11.34 -15.34
C ILE A 66 -2.52 9.88 -15.85
N GLN A 67 -3.55 9.15 -15.49
CA GLN A 67 -3.67 7.75 -15.88
C GLN A 67 -3.79 7.52 -17.40
N PRO A 68 -4.55 8.32 -18.17
CA PRO A 68 -4.64 8.14 -19.62
C PRO A 68 -3.30 8.16 -20.35
N PHE A 69 -2.38 9.04 -19.96
CA PHE A 69 -1.03 9.06 -20.54
C PHE A 69 -0.28 7.73 -20.33
N PHE A 70 -0.27 7.22 -19.11
CA PHE A 70 0.40 5.94 -18.82
C PHE A 70 -0.32 4.75 -19.46
N GLU A 71 -1.66 4.79 -19.51
CA GLU A 71 -2.44 3.74 -20.15
C GLU A 71 -2.11 3.63 -21.65
N GLU A 72 -1.93 4.76 -22.36
CA GLU A 72 -1.47 4.77 -23.75
C GLU A 72 -0.11 4.08 -23.89
N LYS A 73 0.86 4.43 -23.04
CA LYS A 73 2.20 3.83 -23.07
C LYS A 73 2.17 2.31 -22.75
N ILE A 74 1.34 1.91 -21.80
CA ILE A 74 1.15 0.50 -21.43
C ILE A 74 0.48 -0.29 -22.58
N GLN A 75 -0.51 0.29 -23.26
CA GLN A 75 -1.17 -0.36 -24.42
C GLN A 75 -0.22 -0.55 -25.60
N ASN A 76 0.74 0.33 -25.79
CA ASN A 76 1.74 0.25 -26.86
C ASN A 76 2.83 -0.83 -26.67
N ILE A 77 2.77 -1.64 -25.57
CA ILE A 77 3.68 -2.77 -25.37
C ILE A 77 3.41 -3.93 -26.35
N GLY A 78 2.29 -3.88 -27.04
CA GLY A 78 1.90 -4.91 -28.01
C GLY A 78 1.31 -6.17 -27.35
N LYS A 79 0.16 -6.61 -27.84
CA LYS A 79 -0.46 -7.85 -27.40
C LYS A 79 0.07 -9.00 -28.27
N THR A 80 0.45 -10.09 -27.63
CA THR A 80 0.82 -11.33 -28.30
C THR A 80 -0.33 -12.33 -28.37
N ASN A 81 -1.40 -12.11 -27.59
CA ASN A 81 -2.58 -12.98 -27.56
C ASN A 81 -3.82 -12.17 -27.14
N ASP A 82 -4.88 -12.22 -27.95
CA ASP A 82 -6.15 -11.53 -27.70
C ASP A 82 -7.22 -12.42 -27.03
N LYS A 83 -6.96 -13.72 -26.89
CA LYS A 83 -7.92 -14.63 -26.26
C LYS A 83 -7.62 -14.78 -24.77
N PRO A 84 -8.65 -14.74 -23.90
CA PRO A 84 -8.47 -15.04 -22.47
C PRO A 84 -7.81 -16.41 -22.30
N VAL A 85 -6.73 -16.44 -21.55
CA VAL A 85 -6.01 -17.67 -21.25
C VAL A 85 -6.66 -18.33 -20.05
N LYS A 86 -7.12 -19.58 -20.19
CA LYS A 86 -7.54 -20.39 -19.04
C LYS A 86 -6.30 -21.03 -18.42
N GLY A 87 -6.04 -20.76 -17.15
CA GLY A 87 -4.85 -21.24 -16.46
C GLY A 87 -4.90 -20.95 -14.96
N LYS A 88 -3.75 -20.92 -14.34
CA LYS A 88 -3.59 -20.64 -12.91
C LYS A 88 -3.74 -19.13 -12.60
N VAL A 89 -4.13 -18.83 -11.37
CA VAL A 89 -3.84 -17.52 -10.78
C VAL A 89 -2.50 -17.58 -10.06
N ILE A 90 -1.67 -16.57 -10.26
CA ILE A 90 -0.40 -16.39 -9.56
C ILE A 90 -0.59 -15.32 -8.49
N LEU A 91 -0.33 -15.68 -7.24
CA LEU A 91 -0.34 -14.77 -6.10
C LEU A 91 1.10 -14.32 -5.86
N HIS A 92 1.43 -13.04 -6.17
CA HIS A 92 2.75 -12.50 -5.89
C HIS A 92 2.86 -12.18 -4.40
N PHE A 93 3.67 -12.93 -3.69
CA PHE A 93 3.74 -12.91 -2.22
C PHE A 93 4.08 -11.54 -1.64
N ASP A 94 5.01 -10.82 -2.29
CA ASP A 94 5.51 -9.56 -1.78
C ASP A 94 4.36 -8.52 -1.71
N TYR A 95 4.17 -7.91 -0.54
CA TYR A 95 3.12 -6.93 -0.24
C TYR A 95 1.66 -7.41 -0.34
N LEU A 96 1.40 -8.67 -0.67
CA LEU A 96 0.02 -9.18 -0.79
C LEU A 96 -0.72 -9.17 0.57
N ARG A 97 0.01 -9.39 1.66
CA ARG A 97 -0.49 -9.29 3.04
C ARG A 97 -1.69 -10.17 3.35
N PHE A 98 -1.85 -11.28 2.65
CA PHE A 98 -2.87 -12.27 2.96
C PHE A 98 -2.55 -12.98 4.28
N SER A 99 -3.59 -13.33 5.04
CA SER A 99 -3.46 -14.25 6.16
C SER A 99 -3.32 -15.70 5.66
N THR A 100 -2.93 -16.58 6.55
CA THR A 100 -2.90 -18.03 6.27
C THR A 100 -4.26 -18.51 5.77
N GLU A 101 -5.34 -18.07 6.40
CA GLU A 101 -6.71 -18.43 6.06
C GLU A 101 -7.12 -17.95 4.67
N ASN A 102 -6.65 -16.78 4.23
CA ASN A 102 -6.90 -16.30 2.87
C ASN A 102 -6.23 -17.21 1.82
N TYR A 103 -4.96 -17.61 2.04
CA TYR A 103 -4.26 -18.53 1.12
C TYR A 103 -4.94 -19.90 1.07
N GLN A 104 -5.40 -20.42 2.19
CA GLN A 104 -6.04 -21.74 2.29
C GLN A 104 -7.37 -21.85 1.56
N GLN A 105 -8.03 -20.72 1.26
CA GLN A 105 -9.27 -20.70 0.48
C GLN A 105 -9.03 -20.88 -1.02
N PHE A 106 -7.79 -20.77 -1.50
CA PHE A 106 -7.48 -20.97 -2.91
C PHE A 106 -7.30 -22.45 -3.26
N ASN A 107 -7.76 -22.83 -4.46
CA ASN A 107 -7.59 -24.18 -5.01
C ASN A 107 -6.13 -24.41 -5.43
N PRO A 108 -5.41 -25.38 -4.83
CA PRO A 108 -3.99 -25.62 -5.11
C PRO A 108 -3.71 -26.10 -6.54
N GLY A 109 -4.68 -26.73 -7.20
CA GLY A 109 -4.55 -27.13 -8.59
C GLY A 109 -4.65 -25.99 -9.60
N LYS A 110 -5.23 -24.85 -9.17
CA LYS A 110 -5.49 -23.68 -10.00
C LYS A 110 -4.73 -22.45 -9.56
N THR A 111 -3.89 -22.53 -8.51
CA THR A 111 -3.21 -21.39 -7.89
C THR A 111 -1.74 -21.73 -7.60
N ALA A 112 -0.87 -20.75 -7.72
CA ALA A 112 0.50 -20.85 -7.23
C ALA A 112 0.95 -19.54 -6.59
N VAL A 113 1.84 -19.61 -5.59
CA VAL A 113 2.46 -18.46 -4.93
C VAL A 113 3.81 -18.18 -5.57
N LEU A 114 4.02 -16.99 -6.09
CA LEU A 114 5.32 -16.52 -6.59
C LEU A 114 6.07 -15.82 -5.46
N ALA A 115 7.20 -16.38 -5.04
CA ALA A 115 7.98 -15.88 -3.91
C ALA A 115 9.49 -15.86 -4.21
N LYS A 116 10.26 -15.16 -3.35
CA LYS A 116 11.74 -15.12 -3.44
C LYS A 116 12.43 -16.32 -2.80
N TRP A 117 11.72 -17.09 -2.01
CA TRP A 117 12.20 -18.27 -1.30
C TRP A 117 11.65 -19.54 -1.94
N SER A 118 12.39 -20.64 -1.79
CA SER A 118 12.03 -21.95 -2.32
C SER A 118 11.46 -22.81 -1.20
N LEU A 119 10.18 -23.17 -1.33
CA LEU A 119 9.48 -24.14 -0.49
C LEU A 119 8.59 -25.00 -1.41
N PRO A 120 8.29 -26.25 -1.04
CA PRO A 120 7.35 -27.08 -1.83
C PRO A 120 5.97 -26.45 -1.90
N ASP A 121 5.48 -25.92 -0.78
CA ASP A 121 4.20 -25.22 -0.68
C ASP A 121 4.24 -24.09 0.37
N TYR A 122 3.24 -23.21 0.30
CA TYR A 122 2.93 -22.20 1.30
C TYR A 122 1.42 -22.20 1.58
N CYS A 123 1.03 -22.50 2.80
CA CYS A 123 -0.38 -22.66 3.19
C CYS A 123 -1.16 -23.64 2.32
N GLY A 124 -0.49 -24.71 1.83
CA GLY A 124 -1.06 -25.74 0.96
C GLY A 124 -1.14 -25.35 -0.52
N LEU A 125 -0.54 -24.22 -0.93
CA LEU A 125 -0.43 -23.80 -2.33
C LEU A 125 0.98 -24.02 -2.87
N PRO A 126 1.15 -24.53 -4.11
CA PRO A 126 2.46 -24.67 -4.73
C PRO A 126 3.22 -23.34 -4.77
N VAL A 127 4.51 -23.36 -4.47
CA VAL A 127 5.39 -22.20 -4.54
C VAL A 127 6.25 -22.25 -5.80
N ILE A 128 6.33 -21.12 -6.48
CA ILE A 128 7.24 -20.88 -7.59
C ILE A 128 8.30 -19.89 -7.11
N CYS A 129 9.57 -20.33 -7.08
CA CYS A 129 10.68 -19.49 -6.62
C CYS A 129 11.18 -18.58 -7.75
N LYS A 130 11.21 -17.27 -7.49
CA LYS A 130 11.75 -16.28 -8.46
C LYS A 130 13.21 -16.55 -8.82
N ARG A 131 14.02 -16.97 -7.86
CA ARG A 131 15.44 -17.27 -8.09
C ARG A 131 15.63 -18.44 -9.06
N ASP A 132 14.86 -19.52 -8.89
CA ASP A 132 14.96 -20.71 -9.76
C ASP A 132 14.55 -20.38 -11.20
N LEU A 133 13.56 -19.48 -11.36
CA LEU A 133 13.19 -18.95 -12.69
C LEU A 133 14.29 -18.08 -13.29
N ALA A 134 14.93 -17.20 -12.50
CA ALA A 134 16.01 -16.34 -12.95
C ALA A 134 17.26 -17.11 -13.38
N GLU A 135 17.52 -18.28 -12.76
CA GLU A 135 18.62 -19.17 -13.14
C GLU A 135 18.33 -19.94 -14.43
N SER A 136 17.07 -20.25 -14.71
CA SER A 136 16.65 -20.99 -15.92
C SER A 136 16.43 -20.12 -17.15
N GLY A 137 16.31 -18.80 -16.97
CA GLY A 137 16.01 -17.83 -18.03
C GLY A 137 17.24 -17.43 -18.85
N GLN A 138 17.02 -17.05 -20.12
CA GLN A 138 18.06 -16.50 -20.98
C GLN A 138 18.34 -15.04 -20.56
N LYS A 139 19.55 -14.76 -20.07
CA LYS A 139 19.96 -13.45 -19.58
C LYS A 139 20.53 -12.56 -20.69
N GLY A 140 20.02 -11.34 -20.78
CA GLY A 140 20.59 -10.30 -21.65
C GLY A 140 21.78 -9.59 -21.00
N ASP A 141 22.68 -9.05 -21.81
CA ASP A 141 23.75 -8.17 -21.32
C ASP A 141 23.19 -6.77 -21.01
N PRO A 142 23.27 -6.26 -19.77
CA PRO A 142 22.73 -4.94 -19.42
C PRO A 142 23.63 -3.77 -19.89
N LYS A 143 24.91 -3.99 -20.20
CA LYS A 143 25.86 -2.92 -20.54
C LYS A 143 25.42 -2.02 -21.68
N PRO A 144 24.92 -2.53 -22.83
CA PRO A 144 24.42 -1.68 -23.90
C PRO A 144 23.24 -0.79 -23.48
N TYR A 145 22.37 -1.30 -22.61
CA TYR A 145 21.19 -0.58 -22.11
C TYR A 145 21.58 0.54 -21.16
N VAL A 146 22.50 0.28 -20.22
CA VAL A 146 23.09 1.30 -19.35
C VAL A 146 23.77 2.39 -20.18
N LYS A 147 24.60 2.03 -21.15
CA LYS A 147 25.28 3.00 -22.04
C LYS A 147 24.28 3.84 -22.80
N LYS A 148 23.20 3.24 -23.34
CA LYS A 148 22.15 3.96 -24.05
C LYS A 148 21.36 4.90 -23.12
N ALA A 149 21.05 4.47 -21.90
CA ALA A 149 20.40 5.30 -20.90
C ALA A 149 21.23 6.55 -20.55
N MET A 150 22.53 6.35 -20.32
CA MET A 150 23.44 7.49 -20.04
C MET A 150 23.58 8.43 -21.24
N SER A 151 23.61 7.90 -22.48
CA SER A 151 23.60 8.72 -23.68
C SER A 151 22.32 9.55 -23.84
N ILE A 152 21.17 9.04 -23.40
CA ILE A 152 19.91 9.81 -23.34
C ILE A 152 20.01 10.95 -22.33
N LEU A 153 20.55 10.65 -21.14
CA LEU A 153 20.66 11.63 -20.05
C LEU A 153 21.74 12.69 -20.25
N SER A 154 22.75 12.44 -21.10
CA SER A 154 23.80 13.43 -21.39
C SER A 154 23.28 14.70 -22.07
N ALA A 155 22.10 14.67 -22.68
CA ALA A 155 21.44 15.87 -23.21
C ALA A 155 20.78 16.74 -22.11
N PHE A 156 20.85 16.32 -20.86
CA PHE A 156 20.17 16.95 -19.71
C PHE A 156 21.12 17.21 -18.54
N ASP A 157 22.39 17.53 -18.80
CA ASP A 157 23.39 17.72 -17.75
C ASP A 157 23.04 18.89 -16.79
N ASP A 158 22.43 19.95 -17.34
CA ASP A 158 22.00 21.12 -16.55
C ASP A 158 20.59 20.98 -15.96
N HIS A 159 19.90 19.87 -16.20
CA HIS A 159 18.54 19.69 -15.69
C HIS A 159 18.56 19.22 -14.22
N PRO A 160 17.85 19.90 -13.28
CA PRO A 160 17.98 19.64 -11.85
C PRO A 160 17.69 18.19 -11.42
N ALA A 161 16.79 17.48 -12.12
CA ALA A 161 16.51 16.07 -11.83
C ALA A 161 17.32 15.10 -12.70
N PHE A 162 17.32 15.27 -14.02
CA PHE A 162 17.99 14.33 -14.95
C PHE A 162 19.52 14.51 -15.01
N GLY A 163 20.03 15.69 -14.61
CA GLY A 163 21.45 15.96 -14.41
C GLY A 163 21.97 15.48 -13.05
N ASP A 164 21.08 15.20 -12.10
CA ASP A 164 21.46 14.74 -10.77
C ASP A 164 22.20 13.40 -10.80
N GLN A 165 23.37 13.36 -10.17
CA GLN A 165 24.23 12.17 -10.20
C GLN A 165 23.61 10.99 -9.45
N ALA A 166 22.89 11.22 -8.35
CA ALA A 166 22.23 10.16 -7.59
C ALA A 166 21.10 9.52 -8.39
N PHE A 167 20.34 10.33 -9.16
CA PHE A 167 19.35 9.86 -10.11
C PHE A 167 19.99 8.93 -11.16
N ARG A 168 21.09 9.36 -11.78
CA ARG A 168 21.81 8.61 -12.82
C ARG A 168 22.39 7.31 -12.30
N ASP A 169 23.03 7.35 -11.14
CA ASP A 169 23.62 6.17 -10.48
C ASP A 169 22.54 5.15 -10.13
N ARG A 170 21.41 5.62 -9.64
CA ARG A 170 20.26 4.78 -9.33
C ARG A 170 19.74 4.07 -10.58
N LEU A 171 19.54 4.79 -11.68
CA LEU A 171 19.06 4.21 -12.93
C LEU A 171 20.04 3.17 -13.47
N CYS A 172 21.36 3.43 -13.43
CA CYS A 172 22.39 2.47 -13.85
C CYS A 172 22.34 1.17 -13.05
N LYS A 173 22.05 1.25 -11.74
CA LYS A 173 21.91 0.08 -10.87
C LYS A 173 20.61 -0.70 -11.12
N ASP A 174 19.56 0.01 -11.48
CA ASP A 174 18.22 -0.59 -11.60
C ASP A 174 18.00 -1.25 -12.98
N ILE A 175 18.65 -0.78 -14.06
CA ILE A 175 18.53 -1.38 -15.40
C ILE A 175 18.81 -2.90 -15.41
N PRO A 176 19.92 -3.42 -14.82
CA PRO A 176 20.15 -4.86 -14.72
C PRO A 176 19.01 -5.59 -13.99
N LEU A 177 18.45 -4.99 -12.93
CA LEU A 177 17.34 -5.56 -12.15
C LEU A 177 16.05 -5.61 -12.96
N PHE A 178 15.79 -4.59 -13.79
CA PHE A 178 14.65 -4.59 -14.70
C PHE A 178 14.74 -5.71 -15.71
N MET A 179 15.91 -5.91 -16.30
CA MET A 179 16.16 -6.96 -17.29
C MET A 179 16.01 -8.36 -16.64
N GLU A 180 16.59 -8.56 -15.46
CA GLU A 180 16.43 -9.81 -14.69
C GLU A 180 14.97 -10.11 -14.37
N ALA A 181 14.20 -9.11 -13.94
CA ALA A 181 12.79 -9.28 -13.65
C ALA A 181 11.99 -9.66 -14.92
N ILE A 182 12.29 -9.04 -16.07
CA ILE A 182 11.67 -9.40 -17.35
C ILE A 182 11.98 -10.86 -17.69
N ASP A 183 13.24 -11.27 -17.62
CA ASP A 183 13.68 -12.64 -17.92
C ASP A 183 12.99 -13.66 -17.00
N THR A 184 12.92 -13.36 -15.71
CA THR A 184 12.28 -14.19 -14.69
C THR A 184 10.78 -14.35 -14.96
N VAL A 185 10.09 -13.26 -15.27
CA VAL A 185 8.64 -13.30 -15.53
C VAL A 185 8.34 -13.95 -16.88
N GLU A 186 9.18 -13.77 -17.89
CA GLU A 186 9.04 -14.53 -19.15
C GLU A 186 9.19 -16.03 -18.91
N ALA A 187 10.18 -16.47 -18.12
CA ALA A 187 10.36 -17.88 -17.76
C ALA A 187 9.12 -18.42 -17.00
N LEU A 188 8.51 -17.61 -16.13
CA LEU A 188 7.26 -17.96 -15.46
C LEU A 188 6.14 -18.22 -16.46
N PHE A 189 5.89 -17.30 -17.40
CA PHE A 189 4.84 -17.45 -18.42
C PHE A 189 5.12 -18.53 -19.46
N ALA A 190 6.40 -18.91 -19.65
CA ALA A 190 6.78 -20.06 -20.49
C ALA A 190 6.48 -21.40 -19.79
N LYS A 191 6.67 -21.45 -18.45
CA LYS A 191 6.51 -22.66 -17.63
C LYS A 191 5.05 -22.92 -17.27
N GLU A 192 4.28 -21.87 -16.99
CA GLU A 192 2.90 -21.95 -16.47
C GLU A 192 1.89 -21.30 -17.42
N LYS A 193 0.74 -21.93 -17.56
CA LYS A 193 -0.43 -21.29 -18.17
C LYS A 193 -1.08 -20.39 -17.13
N ILE A 194 -1.01 -19.08 -17.35
CA ILE A 194 -1.46 -18.08 -16.39
C ILE A 194 -2.67 -17.35 -16.95
N SER A 195 -3.76 -17.33 -16.22
CA SER A 195 -4.98 -16.56 -16.53
C SER A 195 -5.06 -15.27 -15.74
N ALA A 196 -4.50 -15.26 -14.52
CA ALA A 196 -4.50 -14.06 -13.70
C ALA A 196 -3.24 -13.97 -12.83
N VAL A 197 -2.88 -12.73 -12.46
CA VAL A 197 -1.87 -12.41 -11.45
C VAL A 197 -2.49 -11.45 -10.45
N VAL A 198 -2.32 -11.71 -9.15
CA VAL A 198 -2.71 -10.81 -8.07
C VAL A 198 -1.45 -10.29 -7.40
N VAL A 199 -1.31 -8.97 -7.30
CA VAL A 199 -0.20 -8.27 -6.67
C VAL A 199 -0.70 -7.36 -5.55
N GLY A 200 0.13 -7.13 -4.53
CA GLY A 200 -0.22 -6.25 -3.40
C GLY A 200 0.19 -4.79 -3.59
N THR A 201 0.99 -4.50 -4.62
CA THR A 201 1.41 -3.15 -5.01
C THR A 201 2.00 -3.17 -6.43
N THR A 202 2.13 -2.02 -7.07
CA THR A 202 2.92 -1.84 -8.30
C THR A 202 4.12 -0.90 -8.08
N GLU A 203 4.55 -0.72 -6.84
CA GLU A 203 5.75 0.05 -6.54
C GLU A 203 7.05 -0.75 -6.74
N ASP A 204 7.00 -2.08 -6.68
CA ASP A 204 8.16 -2.94 -6.90
C ASP A 204 8.32 -3.38 -8.37
N ILE A 205 9.54 -3.69 -8.75
CA ILE A 205 9.94 -4.06 -10.10
C ILE A 205 9.17 -5.29 -10.61
N TYR A 206 9.10 -6.36 -9.78
CA TYR A 206 8.45 -7.61 -10.20
C TYR A 206 6.96 -7.45 -10.42
N SER A 207 6.26 -6.72 -9.55
CA SER A 207 4.83 -6.46 -9.70
C SER A 207 4.52 -5.67 -10.96
N ARG A 208 5.34 -4.67 -11.32
CA ARG A 208 5.21 -3.93 -12.58
C ARG A 208 5.43 -4.83 -13.79
N VAL A 209 6.51 -5.60 -13.80
CA VAL A 209 6.80 -6.53 -14.90
C VAL A 209 5.71 -7.59 -15.05
N LEU A 210 5.18 -8.13 -13.95
CA LEU A 210 4.05 -9.06 -13.97
C LEU A 210 2.82 -8.42 -14.60
N ALA A 211 2.47 -7.18 -14.22
CA ALA A 211 1.32 -6.46 -14.79
C ALA A 211 1.49 -6.21 -16.28
N LEU A 212 2.67 -5.71 -16.71
CA LEU A 212 3.00 -5.46 -18.11
C LEU A 212 2.99 -6.75 -18.94
N MET A 213 3.53 -7.85 -18.39
CA MET A 213 3.52 -9.15 -19.07
C MET A 213 2.10 -9.74 -19.17
N CYS A 214 1.25 -9.56 -18.15
CA CYS A 214 -0.17 -9.94 -18.26
C CYS A 214 -0.85 -9.22 -19.41
N ARG A 215 -0.65 -7.91 -19.55
CA ARG A 215 -1.18 -7.12 -20.68
C ARG A 215 -0.72 -7.69 -22.02
N ARG A 216 0.56 -8.02 -22.13
CA ARG A 216 1.15 -8.58 -23.34
C ARG A 216 0.62 -9.97 -23.68
N ARG A 217 0.40 -10.81 -22.69
CA ARG A 217 -0.01 -12.23 -22.85
C ARG A 217 -1.51 -12.46 -22.84
N GLY A 218 -2.34 -11.42 -22.67
CA GLY A 218 -3.80 -11.54 -22.57
C GLY A 218 -4.27 -12.15 -21.25
N ALA A 219 -3.43 -12.14 -20.20
CA ALA A 219 -3.81 -12.52 -18.85
C ALA A 219 -4.35 -11.30 -18.07
N VAL A 220 -5.13 -11.56 -17.04
CA VAL A 220 -5.66 -10.52 -16.14
C VAL A 220 -4.64 -10.21 -15.05
N SER A 221 -4.49 -8.94 -14.67
CA SER A 221 -3.75 -8.55 -13.48
C SER A 221 -4.61 -7.69 -12.56
N ILE A 222 -4.57 -7.98 -11.26
CA ILE A 222 -5.28 -7.24 -10.21
C ILE A 222 -4.27 -6.77 -9.18
N CYS A 223 -4.24 -5.46 -8.92
CA CYS A 223 -3.50 -4.91 -7.80
C CYS A 223 -4.44 -4.66 -6.63
N LEU A 224 -4.17 -5.27 -5.47
CA LEU A 224 -4.89 -4.98 -4.24
C LEU A 224 -4.32 -3.72 -3.59
N GLN A 225 -5.17 -2.85 -3.10
CA GLN A 225 -4.74 -1.65 -2.40
C GLN A 225 -3.99 -2.02 -1.10
N HIS A 226 -2.75 -1.61 -0.98
CA HIS A 226 -1.87 -2.02 0.14
C HIS A 226 -2.02 -1.16 1.41
N GLY A 227 -2.64 0.02 1.32
CA GLY A 227 -2.79 0.97 2.43
C GLY A 227 -3.81 2.06 2.13
N ALA A 228 -4.08 2.95 3.09
CA ALA A 228 -4.85 4.16 2.85
C ALA A 228 -4.14 5.07 1.84
N LEU A 229 -4.90 5.81 1.04
CA LEU A 229 -4.36 6.75 0.06
C LEU A 229 -3.67 7.92 0.77
N MET A 230 -2.34 7.91 0.77
CA MET A 230 -1.50 8.87 1.48
C MET A 230 -0.48 9.56 0.58
N GLY A 231 -0.49 9.28 -0.72
CA GLY A 231 0.41 9.83 -1.72
C GLY A 231 0.05 9.32 -3.10
N ASP A 232 -0.07 10.20 -4.07
CA ASP A 232 -0.39 9.84 -5.44
C ASP A 232 0.64 8.85 -6.00
N GLU A 233 1.90 9.05 -5.68
CA GLU A 233 3.05 8.33 -6.23
C GLU A 233 3.09 6.83 -5.86
N ALA A 234 2.46 6.46 -4.73
CA ALA A 234 2.38 5.08 -4.27
C ALA A 234 1.26 4.27 -4.95
N PHE A 235 0.28 4.95 -5.56
CA PHE A 235 -0.91 4.32 -6.13
C PHE A 235 -1.06 4.55 -7.63
N LEU A 236 -0.34 5.52 -8.20
CA LEU A 236 -0.35 5.84 -9.62
C LEU A 236 1.05 5.77 -10.23
N PRO A 237 1.13 5.42 -11.52
CA PRO A 237 0.05 4.98 -12.41
C PRO A 237 -0.40 3.53 -12.12
N ILE A 238 -1.64 3.20 -12.51
CA ILE A 238 -2.12 1.81 -12.51
C ILE A 238 -1.46 1.07 -13.69
N PHE A 239 -0.71 0.02 -13.39
CA PHE A 239 -0.09 -0.87 -14.39
C PHE A 239 -0.93 -2.11 -14.65
N THR A 240 -1.70 -2.53 -13.66
CA THR A 240 -2.56 -3.73 -13.74
C THR A 240 -3.80 -3.50 -14.59
N THR A 241 -4.44 -4.58 -15.02
CA THR A 241 -5.73 -4.51 -15.72
C THR A 241 -6.81 -3.92 -14.83
N TYR A 242 -6.77 -4.28 -13.54
CA TYR A 242 -7.73 -3.83 -12.53
C TYR A 242 -7.02 -3.39 -11.26
N GLN A 243 -7.58 -2.35 -10.62
CA GLN A 243 -7.20 -1.88 -9.30
C GLN A 243 -8.33 -2.22 -8.33
N ALA A 244 -8.04 -3.09 -7.37
CA ALA A 244 -8.96 -3.44 -6.30
C ALA A 244 -8.78 -2.46 -5.12
N VAL A 245 -9.86 -1.84 -4.68
CA VAL A 245 -9.88 -0.75 -3.70
C VAL A 245 -10.75 -1.08 -2.49
N PHE A 246 -10.57 -0.32 -1.41
CA PHE A 246 -11.32 -0.54 -0.17
C PHE A 246 -12.78 -0.14 -0.31
N GLY A 247 -13.08 1.02 -0.89
CA GLY A 247 -14.43 1.54 -0.97
C GLY A 247 -14.64 2.68 -1.96
N ALA A 248 -15.71 3.43 -1.73
CA ALA A 248 -16.15 4.48 -2.64
C ALA A 248 -15.16 5.66 -2.70
N TYR A 249 -14.51 6.00 -1.58
CA TYR A 249 -13.52 7.09 -1.55
C TYR A 249 -12.38 6.85 -2.54
N GLU A 250 -11.77 5.68 -2.47
CA GLU A 250 -10.67 5.32 -3.37
C GLU A 250 -11.16 5.20 -4.82
N ALA A 251 -12.31 4.59 -5.04
CA ALA A 251 -12.88 4.47 -6.38
C ALA A 251 -13.07 5.84 -7.04
N GLU A 252 -13.58 6.81 -6.30
CA GLU A 252 -13.77 8.18 -6.79
C GLU A 252 -12.42 8.88 -7.01
N TRP A 253 -11.48 8.73 -6.07
CA TRP A 253 -10.14 9.29 -6.20
C TRP A 253 -9.42 8.81 -7.47
N PHE A 254 -9.46 7.51 -7.76
CA PHE A 254 -8.86 6.97 -8.99
C PHE A 254 -9.55 7.52 -10.25
N LYS A 255 -10.89 7.69 -10.24
CA LYS A 255 -11.62 8.30 -11.37
C LYS A 255 -11.17 9.74 -11.62
N GLN A 256 -11.00 10.53 -10.57
CA GLN A 256 -10.49 11.90 -10.67
C GLN A 256 -9.07 11.98 -11.26
N LYS A 257 -8.31 10.89 -11.19
CA LYS A 257 -6.99 10.77 -11.83
C LYS A 257 -7.05 10.19 -13.26
N GLY A 258 -8.24 10.08 -13.84
CA GLY A 258 -8.49 9.61 -15.20
C GLY A 258 -8.51 8.08 -15.35
N CYS A 259 -8.62 7.34 -14.25
CA CYS A 259 -8.82 5.89 -14.32
C CYS A 259 -10.25 5.58 -14.78
N LYS A 260 -10.40 4.60 -15.68
CA LYS A 260 -11.70 4.19 -16.16
C LYS A 260 -12.47 3.46 -15.06
N PRO A 261 -13.78 3.73 -14.90
CA PRO A 261 -14.59 3.07 -13.85
C PRO A 261 -14.52 1.54 -13.89
N GLU A 262 -14.49 0.95 -15.07
CA GLU A 262 -14.39 -0.50 -15.27
C GLU A 262 -13.06 -1.12 -14.86
N GLN A 263 -12.02 -0.32 -14.65
CA GLN A 263 -10.73 -0.76 -14.11
C GLN A 263 -10.71 -0.82 -12.58
N ILE A 264 -11.69 -0.21 -11.91
CA ILE A 264 -11.74 -0.12 -10.45
C ILE A 264 -12.72 -1.15 -9.90
N LEU A 265 -12.22 -2.01 -8.99
CA LEU A 265 -13.00 -3.05 -8.34
C LEU A 265 -13.11 -2.74 -6.85
N VAL A 266 -14.33 -2.56 -6.35
CA VAL A 266 -14.55 -2.36 -4.91
C VAL A 266 -14.67 -3.73 -4.25
N THR A 267 -13.56 -4.27 -3.75
CA THR A 267 -13.47 -5.61 -3.15
C THR A 267 -13.13 -5.59 -1.67
N GLY A 268 -12.75 -4.44 -1.11
CA GLY A 268 -12.05 -4.45 0.15
C GLY A 268 -10.66 -5.11 0.01
N HIS A 269 -10.11 -5.58 1.12
CA HIS A 269 -8.83 -6.31 1.10
C HIS A 269 -8.95 -7.60 1.93
N PRO A 270 -8.61 -8.77 1.37
CA PRO A 270 -8.74 -10.07 2.04
C PRO A 270 -8.16 -10.13 3.46
N ARG A 271 -7.06 -9.44 3.74
CA ARG A 271 -6.47 -9.41 5.09
C ARG A 271 -7.43 -8.92 6.18
N PHE A 272 -8.44 -8.11 5.83
CA PHE A 272 -9.39 -7.57 6.79
C PHE A 272 -10.51 -8.56 7.15
N ASP A 273 -10.67 -9.64 6.38
CA ASP A 273 -11.64 -10.69 6.71
C ASP A 273 -11.38 -11.32 8.09
N GLN A 274 -10.10 -11.32 8.55
CA GLN A 274 -9.75 -11.75 9.91
C GLN A 274 -10.44 -10.94 10.99
N ILE A 275 -10.74 -9.67 10.75
CA ILE A 275 -11.41 -8.78 11.71
C ILE A 275 -12.83 -9.31 12.02
N PHE A 276 -13.47 -9.90 11.02
CA PHE A 276 -14.85 -10.39 11.13
C PHE A 276 -14.92 -11.87 11.52
N ASN A 277 -13.91 -12.65 11.14
CA ASN A 277 -13.98 -14.12 11.18
C ASN A 277 -13.08 -14.75 12.26
N LYS A 278 -12.05 -14.05 12.73
CA LYS A 278 -11.12 -14.59 13.73
C LYS A 278 -11.57 -14.21 15.14
N PRO A 279 -11.78 -15.18 16.04
CA PRO A 279 -12.07 -14.85 17.44
C PRO A 279 -10.88 -14.10 18.05
N PRO A 280 -11.14 -13.10 18.91
CA PRO A 280 -10.07 -12.38 19.60
C PRO A 280 -9.29 -13.32 20.52
N MET A 281 -8.06 -12.93 20.87
CA MET A 281 -7.29 -13.60 21.92
C MET A 281 -8.15 -13.74 23.20
N ASP A 282 -7.92 -14.77 23.99
CA ASP A 282 -8.58 -14.89 25.29
C ASP A 282 -8.35 -13.66 26.19
N MET A 283 -9.42 -13.14 26.77
CA MET A 283 -9.41 -11.90 27.54
C MET A 283 -8.48 -11.98 28.76
N PHE A 284 -8.50 -13.11 29.50
CA PHE A 284 -7.64 -13.29 30.65
C PHE A 284 -6.16 -13.29 30.25
N MET A 285 -5.82 -13.95 29.13
CA MET A 285 -4.47 -13.99 28.60
C MET A 285 -4.00 -12.60 28.17
N PHE A 286 -4.88 -11.80 27.54
CA PHE A 286 -4.59 -10.44 27.15
C PHE A 286 -4.22 -9.56 28.36
N TYR A 287 -5.11 -9.50 29.35
CA TYR A 287 -4.88 -8.67 30.54
C TYR A 287 -3.63 -9.12 31.34
N ARG A 288 -3.42 -10.44 31.45
CA ARG A 288 -2.24 -11.00 32.11
C ARG A 288 -0.94 -10.65 31.40
N LYS A 289 -0.89 -10.74 30.07
CA LYS A 289 0.30 -10.40 29.27
C LYS A 289 0.71 -8.93 29.43
N LEU A 290 -0.26 -8.02 29.48
CA LEU A 290 0.01 -6.60 29.58
C LEU A 290 0.15 -6.12 31.05
N GLY A 291 -0.24 -6.92 32.02
CA GLY A 291 -0.35 -6.48 33.42
C GLY A 291 -1.42 -5.41 33.59
N PHE A 292 -2.52 -5.52 32.85
CA PHE A 292 -3.63 -4.58 32.83
C PHE A 292 -4.76 -5.06 33.72
N HIS A 293 -5.64 -4.13 34.14
CA HIS A 293 -6.79 -4.41 34.96
C HIS A 293 -8.09 -4.31 34.15
N PRO A 294 -8.98 -5.33 34.18
CA PRO A 294 -10.17 -5.36 33.33
C PRO A 294 -11.17 -4.22 33.52
N SER A 295 -11.17 -3.59 34.72
CA SER A 295 -12.11 -2.47 35.01
C SER A 295 -11.65 -1.11 34.49
N LYS A 296 -10.44 -1.02 33.92
CA LYS A 296 -9.89 0.24 33.42
C LYS A 296 -10.00 0.32 31.89
N LYS A 297 -10.25 1.54 31.40
CA LYS A 297 -10.33 1.81 29.97
C LYS A 297 -8.97 1.75 29.28
N ILE A 298 -8.95 1.22 28.07
CA ILE A 298 -7.74 1.01 27.26
C ILE A 298 -7.74 1.98 26.07
N VAL A 299 -6.70 2.78 25.97
CA VAL A 299 -6.39 3.64 24.83
C VAL A 299 -5.30 2.99 24.01
N LEU A 300 -5.56 2.71 22.74
CA LEU A 300 -4.56 2.25 21.78
C LEU A 300 -4.04 3.44 20.97
N ILE A 301 -2.75 3.69 21.00
CA ILE A 301 -2.08 4.72 20.20
C ILE A 301 -1.18 4.03 19.17
N ALA A 302 -1.58 4.10 17.89
CA ALA A 302 -0.78 3.61 16.77
C ALA A 302 0.02 4.75 16.16
N THR A 303 1.34 4.70 16.32
CA THR A 303 2.23 5.79 15.91
C THR A 303 2.58 5.77 14.43
N GLN A 304 3.10 6.89 13.92
CA GLN A 304 3.56 7.05 12.55
C GLN A 304 4.92 7.76 12.53
N PRO A 305 5.83 7.40 11.60
CA PRO A 305 7.10 8.11 11.43
C PRO A 305 6.90 9.61 11.18
N ALA A 306 7.85 10.42 11.62
CA ALA A 306 7.87 11.87 11.51
C ALA A 306 6.74 12.63 12.27
N SER A 307 6.05 11.95 13.18
CA SER A 307 4.99 12.53 14.01
C SER A 307 5.24 12.35 15.50
N GLU A 308 6.50 12.15 15.89
CA GLU A 308 6.91 11.81 17.25
C GLU A 308 6.46 12.86 18.28
N ASN A 309 6.56 14.14 17.95
CA ASN A 309 6.14 15.24 18.83
C ASN A 309 4.63 15.19 19.11
N PHE A 310 3.82 14.93 18.09
CA PHE A 310 2.38 14.83 18.26
C PHE A 310 2.00 13.71 19.26
N TYR A 311 2.57 12.53 19.11
CA TYR A 311 2.27 11.40 19.99
C TYR A 311 2.83 11.59 21.40
N THR A 312 4.02 12.20 21.54
CA THR A 312 4.57 12.51 22.86
C THR A 312 3.73 13.52 23.61
N ASP A 313 3.17 14.52 22.94
CA ASP A 313 2.26 15.51 23.55
C ASP A 313 0.92 14.87 23.93
N VAL A 314 0.35 13.99 23.10
CA VAL A 314 -0.82 13.19 23.46
C VAL A 314 -0.55 12.34 24.71
N LEU A 315 0.58 11.64 24.77
CA LEU A 315 0.99 10.83 25.92
C LEU A 315 1.19 11.67 27.18
N LYS A 316 1.77 12.86 27.06
CA LYS A 316 1.92 13.82 28.16
C LYS A 316 0.55 14.28 28.68
N GLY A 317 -0.39 14.61 27.79
CA GLY A 317 -1.75 14.98 28.20
C GLY A 317 -2.54 13.84 28.87
N LEU A 318 -2.16 12.59 28.61
CA LEU A 318 -2.76 11.41 29.26
C LEU A 318 -2.04 10.97 30.53
N SER A 319 -0.87 11.52 30.88
CA SER A 319 0.00 11.05 31.97
C SER A 319 -0.68 10.99 33.33
N ASP A 320 -1.58 11.95 33.63
CA ASP A 320 -2.28 12.06 34.91
C ASP A 320 -3.60 11.25 34.97
N GLN A 321 -3.99 10.60 33.87
CA GLN A 321 -5.25 9.84 33.77
C GLN A 321 -5.07 8.40 34.33
N LYS A 322 -4.95 8.27 35.67
CA LYS A 322 -4.67 7.00 36.39
C LYS A 322 -5.72 5.90 36.12
N GLN A 323 -6.90 6.25 35.67
CA GLN A 323 -7.99 5.32 35.30
C GLN A 323 -7.82 4.75 33.90
N LEU A 324 -6.86 5.24 33.11
CA LEU A 324 -6.59 4.75 31.77
C LEU A 324 -5.41 3.76 31.75
N GLN A 325 -5.43 2.87 30.82
CA GLN A 325 -4.34 1.98 30.43
C GLN A 325 -4.01 2.30 28.97
N ILE A 326 -2.73 2.44 28.68
CA ILE A 326 -2.28 2.94 27.37
C ILE A 326 -1.44 1.86 26.69
N ILE A 327 -1.78 1.56 25.47
CA ILE A 327 -1.00 0.73 24.57
C ILE A 327 -0.42 1.64 23.49
N ILE A 328 0.89 1.65 23.36
CA ILE A 328 1.60 2.28 22.24
C ILE A 328 2.00 1.16 21.29
N LYS A 329 1.51 1.22 20.05
CA LYS A 329 1.88 0.32 18.95
C LYS A 329 2.69 1.11 17.92
N PRO A 330 4.04 1.03 17.99
CA PRO A 330 4.90 1.76 17.05
C PRO A 330 4.77 1.22 15.62
N HIS A 331 4.95 2.10 14.65
CA HIS A 331 4.98 1.71 13.25
C HIS A 331 6.18 0.77 12.97
N PRO A 332 6.04 -0.25 12.09
CA PRO A 332 7.13 -1.19 11.78
C PRO A 332 8.45 -0.50 11.37
N TRP A 333 8.39 0.63 10.68
CA TRP A 333 9.57 1.40 10.31
C TRP A 333 10.29 1.98 11.55
N GLU A 334 9.57 2.49 12.54
CA GLU A 334 10.15 3.02 13.79
C GLU A 334 10.85 1.90 14.58
N ILE A 335 10.22 0.72 14.62
CA ILE A 335 10.80 -0.49 15.23
C ILE A 335 12.09 -0.88 14.50
N GLY A 336 12.05 -0.93 13.17
CA GLY A 336 13.20 -1.31 12.33
C GLY A 336 14.37 -0.33 12.41
N LYS A 337 14.10 0.95 12.70
CA LYS A 337 15.11 2.01 12.88
C LYS A 337 15.47 2.26 14.35
N ASN A 338 14.92 1.47 15.28
CA ASN A 338 15.11 1.62 16.75
C ASN A 338 14.78 3.03 17.27
N LYS A 339 13.71 3.67 16.75
CA LYS A 339 13.27 5.02 17.12
C LYS A 339 12.14 4.96 18.14
N LEU A 340 12.38 4.34 19.32
CA LEU A 340 11.35 4.08 20.33
C LEU A 340 11.62 4.76 21.68
N ASP A 341 12.74 5.46 21.85
CA ASP A 341 13.19 5.99 23.15
C ASP A 341 12.17 6.93 23.79
N GLN A 342 11.53 7.80 23.01
CA GLN A 342 10.49 8.72 23.48
C GLN A 342 9.26 7.98 24.01
N TYR A 343 8.87 6.87 23.38
CA TYR A 343 7.72 6.06 23.80
C TYR A 343 8.03 5.27 25.08
N HIS A 344 9.25 4.74 25.19
CA HIS A 344 9.71 4.09 26.42
C HIS A 344 9.84 5.09 27.57
N ALA A 345 10.30 6.31 27.32
CA ALA A 345 10.36 7.38 28.30
C ALA A 345 8.96 7.78 28.81
N ALA A 346 7.98 7.89 27.89
CA ALA A 346 6.60 8.16 28.26
C ALA A 346 5.98 7.00 29.07
N ALA A 347 6.23 5.74 28.67
CA ALA A 347 5.75 4.56 29.37
C ALA A 347 6.32 4.45 30.79
N LYS A 348 7.56 4.89 31.05
CA LYS A 348 8.13 4.93 32.40
C LYS A 348 7.41 5.92 33.32
N LYS A 349 6.85 7.01 32.78
CA LYS A 349 6.09 8.01 33.57
C LYS A 349 4.68 7.57 33.92
N HIS A 350 4.07 6.74 33.06
CA HIS A 350 2.70 6.24 33.25
C HIS A 350 2.72 4.73 33.54
N LYS A 351 2.50 4.34 34.81
CA LYS A 351 2.61 2.93 35.27
C LYS A 351 1.81 1.92 34.45
N ALA A 352 0.68 2.33 33.87
CA ALA A 352 -0.19 1.49 33.06
C ALA A 352 -0.03 1.76 31.55
N CYS A 353 1.16 2.15 31.11
CA CYS A 353 1.49 2.30 29.69
C CYS A 353 2.43 1.17 29.25
N ARG A 354 2.18 0.62 28.08
CA ARG A 354 3.00 -0.44 27.44
C ARG A 354 3.34 -0.08 26.01
N VAL A 355 4.60 -0.22 25.64
CA VAL A 355 5.06 -0.18 24.23
C VAL A 355 5.09 -1.61 23.73
N ILE A 356 4.27 -1.93 22.74
CA ILE A 356 4.13 -3.28 22.20
C ILE A 356 4.70 -3.32 20.79
N THR A 357 5.77 -4.08 20.61
CA THR A 357 6.47 -4.21 19.32
C THR A 357 6.06 -5.49 18.59
N LYS A 358 6.56 -6.66 19.05
CA LYS A 358 6.36 -7.98 18.43
C LYS A 358 5.57 -8.95 19.28
N GLU A 359 5.32 -8.64 20.55
CA GLU A 359 4.75 -9.54 21.55
C GLU A 359 3.26 -9.84 21.30
N LEU A 360 2.56 -8.88 20.67
CA LEU A 360 1.17 -8.98 20.28
C LEU A 360 0.99 -8.22 18.95
N ASP A 361 0.19 -8.81 18.07
CA ASP A 361 -0.20 -8.18 16.82
C ASP A 361 -1.29 -7.12 17.06
N LEU A 362 -1.46 -6.23 16.07
CA LEU A 362 -2.49 -5.19 16.15
C LEU A 362 -3.89 -5.78 16.35
N TYR A 363 -4.16 -6.92 15.73
CA TYR A 363 -5.47 -7.61 15.81
C TYR A 363 -5.69 -8.37 17.13
N ASP A 364 -4.63 -8.58 17.92
CA ASP A 364 -4.75 -9.03 19.31
C ASP A 364 -5.08 -7.87 20.26
N LEU A 365 -4.74 -6.63 19.89
CA LEU A 365 -4.89 -5.43 20.72
C LEU A 365 -6.22 -4.70 20.49
N LEU A 366 -6.61 -4.52 19.23
CA LEU A 366 -7.78 -3.74 18.85
C LEU A 366 -9.10 -4.23 19.47
N PRO A 367 -9.37 -5.55 19.58
CA PRO A 367 -10.60 -6.01 20.21
C PRO A 367 -10.83 -5.48 21.63
N TYR A 368 -9.74 -5.23 22.37
CA TYR A 368 -9.77 -4.81 23.78
C TYR A 368 -9.60 -3.29 23.97
N ALA A 369 -9.29 -2.53 22.94
CA ALA A 369 -9.24 -1.10 23.02
C ALA A 369 -10.65 -0.51 23.18
N ASP A 370 -10.80 0.51 24.05
CA ASP A 370 -12.03 1.31 24.15
C ASP A 370 -12.04 2.47 23.15
N VAL A 371 -10.86 2.95 22.76
CA VAL A 371 -10.68 4.00 21.76
C VAL A 371 -9.29 3.84 21.11
N ALA A 372 -9.19 4.14 19.84
CA ALA A 372 -7.93 4.16 19.13
C ALA A 372 -7.55 5.58 18.71
N VAL A 373 -6.26 5.87 18.76
CA VAL A 373 -5.65 7.12 18.27
C VAL A 373 -4.65 6.77 17.19
N SER A 374 -4.76 7.42 16.04
CA SER A 374 -3.81 7.30 14.95
C SER A 374 -3.71 8.63 14.20
N GLN A 375 -2.81 8.68 13.24
CA GLN A 375 -2.81 9.72 12.22
C GLN A 375 -3.19 9.09 10.86
N THR A 376 -2.61 9.56 9.81
CA THR A 376 -2.79 9.07 8.44
C THR A 376 -2.26 7.65 8.27
N SER A 377 -3.03 6.65 8.74
CA SER A 377 -2.68 5.23 8.73
C SER A 377 -3.90 4.36 8.49
N THR A 378 -3.72 3.22 7.84
CA THR A 378 -4.76 2.19 7.70
C THR A 378 -5.27 1.68 9.05
N VAL A 379 -4.49 1.83 10.13
CA VAL A 379 -4.90 1.42 11.48
C VAL A 379 -6.16 2.13 11.94
N GLY A 380 -6.39 3.37 11.51
CA GLY A 380 -7.65 4.07 11.80
C GLY A 380 -8.87 3.33 11.22
N LEU A 381 -8.78 2.90 9.96
CA LEU A 381 -9.82 2.08 9.32
C LEU A 381 -9.96 0.71 10.04
N GLU A 382 -8.84 0.03 10.29
CA GLU A 382 -8.86 -1.28 10.96
C GLU A 382 -9.52 -1.21 12.35
N ALA A 383 -9.21 -0.16 13.13
CA ALA A 383 -9.87 0.07 14.43
C ALA A 383 -11.38 0.30 14.27
N MET A 384 -11.80 1.06 13.27
CA MET A 384 -13.23 1.27 12.98
C MET A 384 -13.94 -0.01 12.56
N LEU A 385 -13.27 -0.90 11.82
CA LEU A 385 -13.80 -2.21 11.46
C LEU A 385 -13.91 -3.13 12.70
N PHE A 386 -13.01 -3.00 13.68
CA PHE A 386 -13.13 -3.61 15.01
C PHE A 386 -14.18 -2.92 15.90
N GLN A 387 -15.00 -2.04 15.33
CA GLN A 387 -16.06 -1.30 16.03
C GLN A 387 -15.54 -0.40 17.17
N LYS A 388 -14.35 0.19 17.00
CA LYS A 388 -13.77 1.10 17.98
C LYS A 388 -13.90 2.54 17.53
N PRO A 389 -14.29 3.47 18.44
CA PRO A 389 -14.16 4.90 18.19
C PRO A 389 -12.71 5.24 17.87
N VAL A 390 -12.52 6.15 16.91
CA VAL A 390 -11.18 6.54 16.45
C VAL A 390 -11.03 8.04 16.47
N LEU A 391 -9.93 8.52 17.00
CA LEU A 391 -9.53 9.92 16.95
C LEU A 391 -8.28 10.04 16.06
N ILE A 392 -8.37 10.90 15.04
CA ILE A 392 -7.32 11.06 14.04
C ILE A 392 -6.59 12.38 14.26
N GLY A 393 -5.29 12.29 14.51
CA GLY A 393 -4.40 13.45 14.42
C GLY A 393 -4.12 13.78 12.96
N LYS A 394 -4.27 15.05 12.57
CA LYS A 394 -3.85 15.50 11.25
C LYS A 394 -2.34 15.51 11.17
N SER A 395 -1.79 15.11 10.04
CA SER A 395 -0.37 15.19 9.78
C SER A 395 0.04 16.65 9.57
N SER A 396 1.13 17.07 10.20
CA SER A 396 1.74 18.37 9.95
C SER A 396 2.58 18.28 8.69
N GLY A 397 2.15 18.90 7.60
CA GLY A 397 2.91 18.95 6.34
C GLY A 397 2.06 19.49 5.20
N ASN A 398 2.71 19.87 4.10
CA ASN A 398 2.06 20.43 2.91
C ASN A 398 1.16 19.44 2.16
N ARG A 399 1.12 18.16 2.59
CA ARG A 399 0.28 17.13 1.98
C ARG A 399 -0.78 16.68 2.95
N THR A 400 -1.99 17.18 2.77
CA THR A 400 -3.18 16.70 3.47
C THR A 400 -3.95 15.76 2.56
N TYR A 401 -4.06 14.50 2.98
CA TYR A 401 -4.93 13.54 2.32
C TYR A 401 -6.26 13.47 3.07
N PRO A 402 -7.38 13.78 2.41
CA PRO A 402 -8.66 13.94 3.07
C PRO A 402 -9.36 12.62 3.42
N TYR A 403 -8.62 11.50 3.47
CA TYR A 403 -9.20 10.16 3.67
C TYR A 403 -10.12 10.08 4.89
N TYR A 404 -9.74 10.71 6.00
CA TYR A 404 -10.51 10.69 7.25
C TYR A 404 -11.37 11.93 7.46
N GLU A 405 -11.45 12.87 6.52
CA GLU A 405 -12.16 14.15 6.73
C GLU A 405 -13.64 13.99 7.10
N SER A 406 -14.29 12.94 6.62
CA SER A 406 -15.69 12.66 6.96
C SER A 406 -15.91 12.27 8.43
N LEU A 407 -14.84 12.05 9.22
CA LEU A 407 -14.95 11.89 10.68
C LEU A 407 -15.20 13.21 11.42
N GLY A 408 -15.07 14.36 10.75
CA GLY A 408 -15.45 15.68 11.26
C GLY A 408 -14.78 16.04 12.59
N ASP A 409 -15.60 16.14 13.66
CA ASP A 409 -15.15 16.53 15.01
C ASP A 409 -14.14 15.58 15.67
N PHE A 410 -13.88 14.41 15.04
CA PHE A 410 -12.90 13.42 15.52
C PHE A 410 -11.55 13.48 14.79
N MET A 411 -11.30 14.62 14.09
CA MET A 411 -10.00 14.95 13.49
C MET A 411 -9.37 16.18 14.17
N PHE A 412 -8.08 16.10 14.50
CA PHE A 412 -7.41 17.07 15.37
C PHE A 412 -6.08 17.56 14.81
N ASP A 413 -5.90 18.87 14.78
CA ASP A 413 -4.62 19.51 14.49
C ASP A 413 -3.75 19.64 15.78
N GLN A 414 -4.40 19.64 16.95
CA GLN A 414 -3.77 19.92 18.25
C GLN A 414 -3.92 18.72 19.20
N PRO A 415 -2.81 18.20 19.76
CA PRO A 415 -2.81 17.11 20.73
C PRO A 415 -3.73 17.35 21.93
N ASP A 416 -3.78 18.55 22.46
CA ASP A 416 -4.59 18.89 23.64
C ASP A 416 -6.11 18.79 23.36
N LYS A 417 -6.55 19.16 22.17
CA LYS A 417 -7.93 18.99 21.76
C LYS A 417 -8.29 17.51 21.63
N LEU A 418 -7.39 16.72 21.00
CA LEU A 418 -7.55 15.28 20.87
C LEU A 418 -7.69 14.63 22.25
N VAL A 419 -6.77 14.96 23.20
CA VAL A 419 -6.81 14.39 24.56
C VAL A 419 -8.11 14.72 25.28
N ARG A 420 -8.60 15.96 25.20
CA ARG A 420 -9.88 16.34 25.80
C ARG A 420 -11.03 15.54 25.23
N THR A 421 -11.14 15.49 23.92
CA THR A 421 -12.22 14.73 23.26
C THR A 421 -12.10 13.23 23.54
N LEU A 422 -10.89 12.67 23.60
CA LEU A 422 -10.65 11.27 24.00
C LEU A 422 -11.26 10.98 25.38
N ILE A 423 -10.99 11.84 26.36
CA ILE A 423 -11.53 11.70 27.72
C ILE A 423 -13.05 11.80 27.69
N GLU A 424 -13.62 12.71 26.89
CA GLU A 424 -15.06 12.84 26.73
C GLU A 424 -15.71 11.61 26.07
N VAL A 425 -15.11 11.06 25.02
CA VAL A 425 -15.55 9.80 24.37
C VAL A 425 -15.62 8.65 25.39
N LEU A 426 -14.66 8.60 26.31
CA LEU A 426 -14.61 7.54 27.33
C LEU A 426 -15.55 7.76 28.51
N ARG A 427 -16.00 9.00 28.78
CA ARG A 427 -16.82 9.37 29.96
C ARG A 427 -18.25 9.75 29.65
N SER A 428 -18.50 10.37 28.49
CA SER A 428 -19.81 10.88 28.12
C SER A 428 -20.51 9.97 27.12
N PRO A 429 -21.65 9.34 27.49
CA PRO A 429 -22.42 8.51 26.57
C PRO A 429 -22.84 9.27 25.30
N ALA A 430 -23.13 10.59 25.42
CA ALA A 430 -23.54 11.42 24.29
C ALA A 430 -22.39 11.62 23.29
N VAL A 431 -21.15 11.87 23.77
CA VAL A 431 -19.97 12.03 22.89
C VAL A 431 -19.56 10.70 22.31
N HIS A 432 -19.62 9.61 23.10
CA HIS A 432 -19.39 8.25 22.61
C HIS A 432 -20.33 7.90 21.46
N LYS A 433 -21.63 8.18 21.61
CA LYS A 433 -22.63 7.95 20.56
C LYS A 433 -22.30 8.71 19.27
N LYS A 434 -21.91 9.98 19.36
CA LYS A 434 -21.46 10.76 18.18
C LYS A 434 -20.25 10.14 17.50
N ALA A 435 -19.26 9.65 18.26
CA ALA A 435 -18.10 8.99 17.71
C ALA A 435 -18.48 7.68 16.99
N GLU A 436 -19.41 6.91 17.53
CA GLU A 436 -19.94 5.70 16.89
C GLU A 436 -20.74 6.01 15.62
N GLU A 437 -21.55 7.06 15.61
CA GLU A 437 -22.26 7.51 14.41
C GLU A 437 -21.30 7.92 13.30
N ALA A 438 -20.25 8.68 13.62
CA ALA A 438 -19.20 9.05 12.67
C ALA A 438 -18.45 7.81 12.13
N ARG A 439 -18.08 6.88 13.00
CA ARG A 439 -17.46 5.61 12.64
C ARG A 439 -18.33 4.80 11.67
N LEU A 440 -19.61 4.63 11.98
CA LEU A 440 -20.55 3.86 11.15
C LEU A 440 -20.74 4.51 9.78
N ALA A 441 -20.89 5.83 9.73
CA ALA A 441 -20.99 6.55 8.47
C ALA A 441 -19.73 6.37 7.62
N PHE A 442 -18.55 6.51 8.25
CA PHE A 442 -17.27 6.32 7.60
C PHE A 442 -17.11 4.91 7.02
N THR A 443 -17.31 3.87 7.82
CA THR A 443 -17.10 2.48 7.38
C THR A 443 -18.11 2.08 6.30
N LYS A 444 -19.36 2.52 6.39
CA LYS A 444 -20.38 2.28 5.37
C LYS A 444 -19.98 2.86 4.00
N ALA A 445 -19.37 4.04 3.99
CA ALA A 445 -18.95 4.70 2.76
C ALA A 445 -17.62 4.16 2.22
N ASN A 446 -16.64 3.91 3.11
CA ASN A 446 -15.26 3.66 2.71
C ASN A 446 -14.82 2.19 2.83
N TYR A 447 -15.63 1.32 3.43
CA TYR A 447 -15.37 -0.12 3.47
C TYR A 447 -16.68 -0.93 3.52
N PRO A 448 -17.44 -0.98 2.41
CA PRO A 448 -18.76 -1.63 2.39
C PRO A 448 -18.70 -3.16 2.27
N VAL A 449 -17.52 -3.76 2.09
CA VAL A 449 -17.35 -5.19 1.79
C VAL A 449 -16.99 -5.95 3.07
N ALA A 450 -17.86 -6.87 3.49
CA ALA A 450 -17.62 -7.69 4.69
C ALA A 450 -16.77 -8.95 4.42
N GLU A 451 -16.78 -9.48 3.18
CA GLU A 451 -16.08 -10.70 2.77
C GLU A 451 -15.21 -10.44 1.55
N SER A 452 -14.06 -9.80 1.78
CA SER A 452 -13.19 -9.32 0.72
C SER A 452 -12.55 -10.46 -0.09
N THR A 453 -12.26 -11.61 0.53
CA THR A 453 -11.75 -12.79 -0.19
C THR A 453 -12.79 -13.32 -1.17
N ASN A 454 -14.06 -13.40 -0.76
CA ASN A 454 -15.15 -13.82 -1.65
C ASN A 454 -15.40 -12.82 -2.77
N ALA A 455 -15.29 -11.52 -2.49
CA ALA A 455 -15.38 -10.47 -3.52
C ALA A 455 -14.25 -10.62 -4.55
N LEU A 456 -13.00 -10.85 -4.10
CA LEU A 456 -11.86 -11.11 -4.98
C LEU A 456 -12.08 -12.37 -5.86
N PHE A 457 -12.57 -13.47 -5.31
CA PHE A 457 -12.89 -14.67 -6.08
C PHE A 457 -13.97 -14.41 -7.13
N THR A 458 -14.98 -13.64 -6.77
CA THR A 458 -16.07 -13.27 -7.70
C THR A 458 -15.52 -12.48 -8.89
N GLU A 459 -14.66 -11.49 -8.63
CA GLU A 459 -14.01 -10.73 -9.70
C GLU A 459 -13.06 -11.60 -10.54
N LEU A 460 -12.22 -12.41 -9.91
CA LEU A 460 -11.34 -13.33 -10.63
C LEU A 460 -12.13 -14.25 -11.57
N LYS A 461 -13.23 -14.85 -11.08
CA LYS A 461 -14.09 -15.71 -11.88
C LYS A 461 -14.76 -14.95 -13.04
N ALA A 462 -15.28 -13.75 -12.77
CA ALA A 462 -15.91 -12.91 -13.79
C ALA A 462 -14.93 -12.52 -14.91
N LYS A 463 -13.67 -12.21 -14.57
CA LYS A 463 -12.66 -11.74 -15.52
C LYS A 463 -11.92 -12.86 -16.26
N THR A 464 -11.81 -14.06 -15.69
CA THR A 464 -11.04 -15.18 -16.26
C THR A 464 -11.90 -16.36 -16.72
N GLY A 465 -13.13 -16.45 -16.24
CA GLY A 465 -14.00 -17.61 -16.41
C GLY A 465 -13.56 -18.85 -15.61
N VAL A 466 -12.61 -18.70 -14.66
CA VAL A 466 -12.08 -19.79 -13.82
C VAL A 466 -12.43 -19.54 -12.37
N ASP A 467 -12.99 -20.55 -11.68
CA ASP A 467 -13.19 -20.49 -10.23
C ASP A 467 -11.94 -21.00 -9.52
N TYR A 468 -11.34 -20.14 -8.69
CA TYR A 468 -10.12 -20.42 -7.94
C TYR A 468 -10.38 -20.80 -6.49
N ARG A 469 -11.63 -20.87 -6.06
CA ARG A 469 -11.96 -21.32 -4.71
C ARG A 469 -11.58 -22.77 -4.53
N ARG A 470 -11.13 -23.08 -3.33
CA ARG A 470 -10.96 -24.48 -2.89
C ARG A 470 -12.35 -25.10 -2.81
N GLU A 471 -12.50 -26.24 -3.45
CA GLU A 471 -13.71 -27.03 -3.30
C GLU A 471 -13.68 -27.62 -1.87
N ASP A 472 -14.75 -27.41 -1.11
CA ASP A 472 -14.89 -28.04 0.19
C ASP A 472 -14.81 -29.56 -0.06
N THR A 473 -13.79 -30.20 0.49
CA THR A 473 -13.76 -31.67 0.55
C THR A 473 -14.84 -32.07 1.55
N GLU A 474 -15.96 -32.61 1.03
CA GLU A 474 -16.99 -33.28 1.83
C GLU A 474 -16.39 -34.32 2.78
#